data_1cc4819e2f7a5eed25f78aa717643548
#
_entry.id   1cc4819e2f7a5eed25f78aa717643548
#
_cell.length_a   1.000
_cell.length_b   1.000
_cell.length_c   1.000
_cell.angle_alpha   90.00
_cell.angle_beta   90.00
_cell.angle_gamma   90.00
#
_symmetry.space_group_name_H-M   'P 1'
#
loop_
_entity.id
_entity.type
_entity.pdbx_description
1 polymer ?
#
loop_
_entity_poly.entity_id
_entity_poly.type
_entity_poly.pdbx_seq_one_letter_code
_entity_poly.pdbx_strand_id
1 'polypeptide(L)'
;MDHIFKKIDHVQLTAPTGSEYEAREFYAGVLGMKEVKKPESLEANGGVWFRFGDFELHIGIEEPYTPAKKAHPAFEVDQLDEFIALLEEHKVNYTVDDQLPNANRIYLNDPFGNRLEVLEWNEQ
;
A
#
# COMPACT_ATOMS: atom_id res chain seq x y z
N MET A 1 5.16 -22.77 -21.50
CA MET A 1 5.80 -21.46 -21.60
C MET A 1 5.77 -20.79 -20.25
N ASP A 2 6.93 -20.69 -19.64
CA ASP A 2 7.02 -20.25 -18.26
C ASP A 2 7.21 -18.75 -18.10
N HIS A 3 7.37 -18.02 -19.20
CA HIS A 3 7.85 -16.65 -19.14
C HIS A 3 6.98 -15.66 -19.90
N ILE A 4 5.67 -15.94 -19.96
CA ILE A 4 4.73 -15.00 -20.58
C ILE A 4 4.59 -13.75 -19.69
N PHE A 5 4.41 -13.95 -18.39
CA PHE A 5 4.32 -12.82 -17.46
C PHE A 5 5.73 -12.45 -17.01
N LYS A 6 5.99 -11.16 -16.97
CA LYS A 6 7.30 -10.64 -16.60
C LYS A 6 7.35 -10.27 -15.12
N LYS A 7 6.38 -9.48 -14.69
CA LYS A 7 6.27 -9.04 -13.30
C LYS A 7 4.93 -8.34 -13.11
N ILE A 8 4.60 -8.03 -11.86
CA ILE A 8 3.49 -7.14 -11.57
C ILE A 8 4.01 -5.72 -11.77
N ASP A 9 3.37 -4.94 -12.66
CA ASP A 9 3.79 -3.57 -12.93
C ASP A 9 3.39 -2.63 -11.81
N HIS A 10 2.15 -2.72 -11.39
CA HIS A 10 1.63 -1.91 -10.28
C HIS A 10 0.43 -2.59 -9.68
N VAL A 11 0.05 -2.13 -8.50
CA VAL A 11 -1.22 -2.49 -7.86
C VAL A 11 -2.02 -1.22 -7.71
N GLN A 12 -3.32 -1.29 -7.99
CA GLN A 12 -4.20 -0.16 -7.75
C GLN A 12 -5.18 -0.49 -6.64
N LEU A 13 -5.24 0.38 -5.65
CA LEU A 13 -6.28 0.42 -4.65
C LEU A 13 -7.20 1.59 -4.99
N THR A 14 -8.31 1.72 -4.29
CA THR A 14 -9.24 2.79 -4.60
C THR A 14 -9.63 3.58 -3.35
N ALA A 15 -10.21 4.76 -3.58
CA ALA A 15 -10.63 5.67 -2.53
C ALA A 15 -11.81 6.49 -3.07
N PRO A 16 -12.64 7.06 -2.18
CA PRO A 16 -13.74 7.88 -2.64
C PRO A 16 -13.26 9.21 -3.21
N THR A 17 -14.15 9.88 -3.93
CA THR A 17 -13.87 11.19 -4.50
C THR A 17 -13.33 12.16 -3.46
N GLY A 18 -12.30 12.92 -3.81
CA GLY A 18 -11.74 13.95 -2.93
C GLY A 18 -10.71 13.44 -1.94
N SER A 19 -10.17 12.21 -2.15
CA SER A 19 -9.28 11.57 -1.21
C SER A 19 -7.79 11.83 -1.44
N GLU A 20 -7.44 12.61 -2.46
CA GLU A 20 -6.03 12.75 -2.86
C GLU A 20 -5.14 13.30 -1.74
N TYR A 21 -5.63 14.29 -1.00
CA TYR A 21 -4.85 14.85 0.10
C TYR A 21 -4.55 13.80 1.19
N GLU A 22 -5.57 13.06 1.61
CA GLU A 22 -5.38 12.02 2.62
C GLU A 22 -4.48 10.89 2.12
N ALA A 23 -4.59 10.55 0.83
CA ALA A 23 -3.72 9.54 0.24
C ALA A 23 -2.26 9.98 0.30
N ARG A 24 -1.98 11.24 -0.02
CA ARG A 24 -0.62 11.78 0.05
C ARG A 24 -0.09 11.77 1.47
N GLU A 25 -0.92 12.18 2.43
CA GLU A 25 -0.49 12.22 3.83
C GLU A 25 -0.15 10.84 4.37
N PHE A 26 -0.89 9.82 3.93
CA PHE A 26 -0.66 8.47 4.41
C PHE A 26 0.48 7.79 3.64
N TYR A 27 0.38 7.69 2.32
CA TYR A 27 1.34 6.89 1.55
C TYR A 27 2.69 7.57 1.42
N ALA A 28 2.73 8.88 1.25
CA ALA A 28 3.99 9.62 1.21
C ALA A 28 4.40 10.08 2.60
N GLY A 29 3.48 10.67 3.36
CA GLY A 29 3.79 11.28 4.66
C GLY A 29 4.11 10.27 5.74
N VAL A 30 3.33 9.20 5.86
CA VAL A 30 3.56 8.18 6.88
C VAL A 30 4.43 7.04 6.35
N LEU A 31 4.07 6.45 5.21
CA LEU A 31 4.77 5.27 4.71
C LEU A 31 6.04 5.59 3.93
N GLY A 32 6.25 6.85 3.56
CA GLY A 32 7.50 7.25 2.91
C GLY A 32 7.61 6.91 1.43
N MET A 33 6.50 6.59 0.78
CA MET A 33 6.52 6.37 -0.66
C MET A 33 6.64 7.71 -1.38
N LYS A 34 7.16 7.69 -2.60
CA LYS A 34 7.32 8.91 -3.39
C LYS A 34 6.16 9.08 -4.34
N GLU A 35 5.52 10.25 -4.31
CA GLU A 35 4.48 10.55 -5.29
C GLU A 35 5.11 10.72 -6.66
N VAL A 36 4.49 10.15 -7.70
CA VAL A 36 4.93 10.30 -9.07
C VAL A 36 3.80 10.91 -9.89
N LYS A 37 4.19 11.64 -10.94
CA LYS A 37 3.22 12.32 -11.79
C LYS A 37 2.49 11.34 -12.68
N LYS A 38 1.18 11.46 -12.75
CA LYS A 38 0.36 10.68 -13.69
C LYS A 38 0.52 11.24 -15.10
N PRO A 39 0.36 10.41 -16.14
CA PRO A 39 0.27 10.91 -17.51
C PRO A 39 -0.88 11.90 -17.65
N GLU A 40 -0.70 12.93 -18.48
CA GLU A 40 -1.73 13.94 -18.70
C GLU A 40 -3.07 13.34 -19.10
N SER A 41 -3.04 12.28 -19.91
CA SER A 41 -4.25 11.62 -20.39
C SER A 41 -5.08 11.02 -19.28
N LEU A 42 -4.50 10.80 -18.11
CA LEU A 42 -5.17 10.17 -16.96
C LEU A 42 -5.43 11.13 -15.80
N GLU A 43 -4.96 12.37 -15.89
CA GLU A 43 -5.09 13.33 -14.78
C GLU A 43 -6.55 13.61 -14.43
N ALA A 44 -7.43 13.66 -15.41
CA ALA A 44 -8.84 13.94 -15.19
C ALA A 44 -9.57 12.86 -14.41
N ASN A 45 -8.99 11.65 -14.32
CA ASN A 45 -9.61 10.54 -13.59
C ASN A 45 -9.48 10.69 -12.08
N GLY A 46 -8.65 11.62 -11.60
CA GLY A 46 -8.36 11.77 -10.19
C GLY A 46 -7.43 10.68 -9.68
N GLY A 47 -7.19 10.69 -8.37
CA GLY A 47 -6.31 9.71 -7.75
C GLY A 47 -4.87 10.17 -7.70
N VAL A 48 -4.01 9.31 -7.12
CA VAL A 48 -2.60 9.62 -6.89
C VAL A 48 -1.77 8.37 -7.12
N TRP A 49 -0.61 8.53 -7.71
CA TRP A 49 0.33 7.43 -7.94
C TRP A 49 1.57 7.60 -7.07
N PHE A 50 2.04 6.48 -6.51
CA PHE A 50 3.22 6.46 -5.64
C PHE A 50 4.20 5.40 -6.12
N ARG A 51 5.47 5.59 -5.76
CA ARG A 51 6.54 4.64 -6.06
C ARG A 51 7.34 4.32 -4.81
N PHE A 52 7.76 3.07 -4.69
CA PHE A 52 8.76 2.63 -3.73
C PHE A 52 9.60 1.54 -4.41
N GLY A 53 10.93 1.68 -4.34
CA GLY A 53 11.80 0.77 -5.08
C GLY A 53 11.45 0.75 -6.56
N ASP A 54 11.27 -0.44 -7.12
CA ASP A 54 10.89 -0.66 -8.52
C ASP A 54 9.40 -0.76 -8.72
N PHE A 55 8.60 -0.47 -7.70
CA PHE A 55 7.20 -0.81 -7.70
C PHE A 55 6.33 0.43 -7.60
N GLU A 56 5.14 0.38 -8.21
CA GLU A 56 4.21 1.49 -8.10
C GLU A 56 2.90 1.05 -7.45
N LEU A 57 2.36 1.92 -6.62
CA LEU A 57 1.05 1.77 -6.02
C LEU A 57 0.20 2.95 -6.46
N HIS A 58 -0.94 2.64 -7.07
CA HIS A 58 -1.86 3.66 -7.55
C HIS A 58 -3.10 3.69 -6.67
N ILE A 59 -3.58 4.88 -6.34
CA ILE A 59 -4.84 5.06 -5.64
C ILE A 59 -5.80 5.69 -6.64
N GLY A 60 -6.74 4.90 -7.13
CA GLY A 60 -7.75 5.38 -8.06
C GLY A 60 -8.99 5.86 -7.32
N ILE A 61 -9.85 6.59 -8.02
CA ILE A 61 -11.09 7.10 -7.43
C ILE A 61 -12.25 6.22 -7.89
N GLU A 62 -13.08 5.79 -6.94
CA GLU A 62 -14.20 4.89 -7.21
C GLU A 62 -15.43 5.36 -6.45
N GLU A 63 -16.56 5.47 -7.16
CA GLU A 63 -17.84 5.85 -6.57
C GLU A 63 -18.93 4.94 -7.13
N PRO A 64 -19.78 4.32 -6.29
CA PRO A 64 -19.69 4.30 -4.82
C PRO A 64 -18.48 3.51 -4.35
N TYR A 65 -17.93 3.90 -3.21
CA TYR A 65 -16.70 3.31 -2.70
C TYR A 65 -17.00 2.29 -1.60
N THR A 66 -16.41 1.09 -1.71
CA THR A 66 -16.44 0.08 -0.66
C THR A 66 -15.09 -0.66 -0.68
N PRO A 67 -14.31 -0.61 0.39
CA PRO A 67 -13.04 -1.32 0.40
C PRO A 67 -13.24 -2.83 0.45
N ALA A 68 -12.33 -3.57 -0.16
CA ALA A 68 -12.34 -5.03 -0.07
C ALA A 68 -12.00 -5.44 1.36
N LYS A 69 -12.71 -6.47 1.86
CA LYS A 69 -12.46 -6.96 3.22
C LYS A 69 -11.36 -8.02 3.25
N LYS A 70 -11.20 -8.78 2.19
CA LYS A 70 -10.24 -9.87 2.14
C LYS A 70 -9.06 -9.57 1.22
N ALA A 71 -9.34 -9.05 0.03
CA ALA A 71 -8.28 -8.78 -0.95
C ALA A 71 -7.37 -7.66 -0.44
N HIS A 72 -6.06 -7.85 -0.58
CA HIS A 72 -5.09 -6.89 -0.08
C HIS A 72 -3.73 -7.12 -0.73
N PRO A 73 -2.93 -6.08 -0.90
CA PRO A 73 -1.53 -6.25 -1.27
C PRO A 73 -0.68 -6.59 -0.05
N ALA A 74 0.47 -7.20 -0.28
CA ALA A 74 1.45 -7.48 0.75
C ALA A 74 2.77 -6.83 0.35
N PHE A 75 3.33 -6.03 1.26
CA PHE A 75 4.58 -5.34 1.05
C PHE A 75 5.65 -5.98 1.92
N GLU A 76 6.78 -6.30 1.31
CA GLU A 76 7.92 -6.83 2.07
C GLU A 76 8.81 -5.68 2.52
N VAL A 77 9.24 -5.71 3.77
CA VAL A 77 10.17 -4.72 4.33
C VAL A 77 11.39 -5.43 4.87
N ASP A 78 12.50 -4.72 4.96
CA ASP A 78 13.74 -5.27 5.52
C ASP A 78 13.70 -5.36 7.03
N GLN A 79 13.08 -4.39 7.70
CA GLN A 79 13.04 -4.33 9.16
C GLN A 79 11.64 -3.97 9.63
N LEU A 80 10.87 -4.99 9.95
CA LEU A 80 9.48 -4.79 10.37
C LEU A 80 9.39 -4.00 11.67
N ASP A 81 10.35 -4.21 12.60
CA ASP A 81 10.35 -3.48 13.86
C ASP A 81 10.45 -1.97 13.65
N GLU A 82 11.26 -1.53 12.69
CA GLU A 82 11.37 -0.11 12.36
C GLU A 82 10.08 0.41 11.72
N PHE A 83 9.45 -0.40 10.89
CA PHE A 83 8.20 -0.03 10.28
C PHE A 83 7.10 0.13 11.34
N ILE A 84 7.04 -0.81 12.30
CA ILE A 84 6.08 -0.74 13.40
C ILE A 84 6.31 0.53 14.24
N ALA A 85 7.57 0.85 14.53
CA ALA A 85 7.88 2.07 15.27
C ALA A 85 7.38 3.32 14.52
N LEU A 86 7.49 3.32 13.20
CA LEU A 86 6.99 4.41 12.37
C LEU A 86 5.46 4.53 12.49
N LEU A 87 4.76 3.41 12.44
CA LEU A 87 3.30 3.41 12.61
C LEU A 87 2.91 3.94 13.97
N GLU A 88 3.61 3.52 15.01
CA GLU A 88 3.32 3.97 16.37
C GLU A 88 3.57 5.46 16.54
N GLU A 89 4.64 5.97 15.94
CA GLU A 89 4.94 7.40 15.95
C GLU A 89 3.80 8.23 15.34
N HIS A 90 3.21 7.72 14.28
CA HIS A 90 2.11 8.38 13.58
C HIS A 90 0.72 7.96 14.09
N LYS A 91 0.67 7.14 15.13
CA LYS A 91 -0.58 6.68 15.76
C LYS A 91 -1.47 5.91 14.79
N VAL A 92 -0.85 5.13 13.91
CA VAL A 92 -1.56 4.25 12.99
C VAL A 92 -1.72 2.88 13.64
N ASN A 93 -2.94 2.40 13.72
CA ASN A 93 -3.23 1.09 14.33
C ASN A 93 -2.81 -0.04 13.40
N TYR A 94 -2.38 -1.14 13.98
CA TYR A 94 -2.00 -2.34 13.23
C TYR A 94 -2.31 -3.58 14.06
N THR A 95 -2.36 -4.74 13.42
CA THR A 95 -2.58 -6.02 14.08
C THR A 95 -1.44 -6.97 13.72
N VAL A 96 -0.84 -7.57 14.73
CA VAL A 96 0.20 -8.58 14.53
C VAL A 96 -0.47 -9.90 14.18
N ASP A 97 0.09 -10.62 13.20
CA ASP A 97 -0.39 -11.92 12.79
C ASP A 97 0.79 -12.90 12.79
N ASP A 98 0.67 -14.00 13.51
CA ASP A 98 1.75 -14.99 13.67
C ASP A 98 1.48 -16.29 12.93
N GLN A 99 0.50 -16.31 12.02
CA GLN A 99 0.10 -17.53 11.32
C GLN A 99 0.96 -17.87 10.10
N LEU A 100 1.74 -16.91 9.60
CA LEU A 100 2.58 -17.16 8.42
C LEU A 100 3.91 -17.74 8.85
N PRO A 101 4.25 -18.99 8.44
CA PRO A 101 5.53 -19.58 8.83
C PRO A 101 6.71 -18.81 8.21
N ASN A 102 7.79 -18.69 8.97
CA ASN A 102 9.06 -18.11 8.53
C ASN A 102 8.99 -16.62 8.21
N ALA A 103 8.02 -15.94 8.77
CA ALA A 103 7.88 -14.50 8.55
C ALA A 103 7.29 -13.84 9.80
N ASN A 104 7.56 -12.55 9.91
CA ASN A 104 6.85 -11.68 10.83
C ASN A 104 5.98 -10.76 9.99
N ARG A 105 4.71 -10.62 10.35
CA ARG A 105 3.83 -9.78 9.54
C ARG A 105 2.79 -9.06 10.38
N ILE A 106 2.33 -7.95 9.84
CA ILE A 106 1.24 -7.17 10.42
C ILE A 106 0.23 -6.84 9.34
N TYR A 107 -0.98 -6.51 9.77
CA TYR A 107 -2.02 -5.93 8.92
C TYR A 107 -2.37 -4.56 9.43
N LEU A 108 -2.68 -3.66 8.52
CA LEU A 108 -3.20 -2.34 8.85
C LEU A 108 -4.16 -1.90 7.75
N ASN A 109 -4.90 -0.85 8.02
CA ASN A 109 -5.78 -0.26 7.02
C ASN A 109 -5.24 1.12 6.65
N ASP A 110 -5.41 1.48 5.36
CA ASP A 110 -5.15 2.85 4.97
C ASP A 110 -6.33 3.75 5.42
N PRO A 111 -6.27 5.06 5.20
CA PRO A 111 -7.34 5.95 5.66
C PRO A 111 -8.72 5.66 5.07
N PHE A 112 -8.78 4.90 3.99
CA PHE A 112 -10.02 4.59 3.28
C PHE A 112 -10.54 3.21 3.61
N GLY A 113 -9.84 2.48 4.48
CA GLY A 113 -10.22 1.12 4.86
C GLY A 113 -9.64 0.03 3.98
N ASN A 114 -8.78 0.35 3.03
CA ASN A 114 -8.09 -0.69 2.28
C ASN A 114 -7.16 -1.48 3.19
N ARG A 115 -7.22 -2.80 3.10
CA ARG A 115 -6.40 -3.68 3.92
C ARG A 115 -5.00 -3.78 3.32
N LEU A 116 -3.99 -3.63 4.16
CA LEU A 116 -2.59 -3.77 3.75
C LEU A 116 -1.92 -4.80 4.65
N GLU A 117 -1.05 -5.60 4.04
CA GLU A 117 -0.19 -6.52 4.78
C GLU A 117 1.25 -6.03 4.62
N VAL A 118 2.03 -6.07 5.70
CA VAL A 118 3.47 -5.76 5.66
C VAL A 118 4.20 -6.88 6.37
N LEU A 119 5.23 -7.40 5.74
CA LEU A 119 5.92 -8.56 6.29
C LEU A 119 7.42 -8.49 6.07
N GLU A 120 8.12 -9.21 6.93
CA GLU A 120 9.55 -9.44 6.82
C GLU A 120 9.78 -10.94 6.88
N TRP A 121 10.45 -11.50 5.86
CA TRP A 121 10.79 -12.92 5.87
C TRP A 121 11.97 -13.15 6.81
N ASN A 122 11.89 -14.23 7.60
CA ASN A 122 13.02 -14.63 8.42
C ASN A 122 14.13 -15.17 7.54
N GLU A 123 15.38 -14.89 7.91
CA GLU A 123 16.50 -15.45 7.19
C GLU A 123 16.57 -16.95 7.38
N GLN A 124 17.02 -17.63 6.33
CA GLN A 124 17.17 -19.09 6.34
C GLN A 124 18.60 -19.49 6.69
#